data_05e3922dda29f618091781d1b62f97fc
#
_entry.id   05e3922dda29f618091781d1b62f97fc
#
_cell.length_a   1.000
_cell.length_b   1.000
_cell.length_c   1.000
_cell.angle_alpha   90.00
_cell.angle_beta   90.00
_cell.angle_gamma   90.00
#
_symmetry.space_group_name_H-M   'P 1'
#
loop_
_entity.id
_entity.type
_entity.pdbx_description
1 polymer ?
#
loop_
_entity_poly.entity_id
_entity_poly.type
_entity_poly.pdbx_seq_one_letter_code
_entity_poly.pdbx_strand_id
1 'polypeptide(L)'
;MLRRLIGRALIVLAIVETAWLGYPSVRAIVLTLEDSPAARGERLAAELGCFGCHGPGGNGGTRNPGSEEGSVPAFTEQTQMMYVKEVQDLREYIADGAPRRKREDPDYRAKVEAAALRMPAYGGLLRPAEIDDLVAYLRATSGQILPNEDLAAHGAELAQELDCFRCHGPLGAGGVPNPGSFKGYVPGFWGGEFEELVHDDDELGRWVAEGKIARIAEHPIDGWFFRRQAIKMPAYERFLRKADVDALVAYMRWLHATAWRPLVRPR
;
A
#
# COMPACT_ATOMS: atom_id res chain seq x y z
N MET A 1 34.38 5.86 -47.68
CA MET A 1 33.60 4.75 -47.10
C MET A 1 33.70 4.76 -45.56
N LEU A 2 34.89 4.82 -44.97
CA LEU A 2 35.17 4.80 -43.53
C LEU A 2 34.45 5.90 -42.74
N ARG A 3 34.45 7.15 -43.17
CA ARG A 3 33.75 8.27 -42.49
C ARG A 3 32.24 8.08 -42.36
N ARG A 4 31.59 7.43 -43.36
CA ARG A 4 30.15 7.14 -43.28
C ARG A 4 29.84 5.99 -42.31
N LEU A 5 30.75 5.03 -42.17
CA LEU A 5 30.64 3.93 -41.20
C LEU A 5 30.83 4.44 -39.76
N ILE A 6 31.82 5.30 -39.54
CA ILE A 6 32.06 5.93 -38.23
C ILE A 6 30.83 6.79 -37.83
N GLY A 7 30.30 7.62 -38.74
CA GLY A 7 29.15 8.44 -38.47
C GLY A 7 27.90 7.61 -38.08
N ARG A 8 27.66 6.48 -38.78
CA ARG A 8 26.55 5.56 -38.41
C ARG A 8 26.78 4.90 -37.07
N ALA A 9 27.99 4.47 -36.77
CA ALA A 9 28.34 3.88 -35.48
C ALA A 9 28.12 4.86 -34.30
N LEU A 10 28.50 6.13 -34.47
CA LEU A 10 28.29 7.18 -33.48
C LEU A 10 26.79 7.49 -33.27
N ILE A 11 26.01 7.50 -34.34
CA ILE A 11 24.53 7.69 -34.23
C ILE A 11 23.92 6.54 -33.47
N VAL A 12 24.28 5.29 -33.79
CA VAL A 12 23.76 4.10 -33.08
C VAL A 12 24.17 4.16 -31.61
N LEU A 13 25.42 4.50 -31.31
CA LEU A 13 25.91 4.64 -29.94
C LEU A 13 25.12 5.70 -29.17
N ALA A 14 24.90 6.87 -29.76
CA ALA A 14 24.11 7.96 -29.16
C ALA A 14 22.65 7.56 -28.92
N ILE A 15 22.04 6.81 -29.84
CA ILE A 15 20.66 6.28 -29.65
C ILE A 15 20.62 5.27 -28.51
N VAL A 16 21.59 4.36 -28.43
CA VAL A 16 21.70 3.36 -27.36
C VAL A 16 21.91 4.04 -26.01
N GLU A 17 22.82 5.02 -25.94
CA GLU A 17 23.05 5.79 -24.71
C GLU A 17 21.82 6.59 -24.29
N THR A 18 21.14 7.26 -25.23
CA THR A 18 19.91 8.02 -24.93
C THR A 18 18.79 7.10 -24.46
N ALA A 19 18.60 5.94 -25.10
CA ALA A 19 17.65 4.94 -24.69
C ALA A 19 18.01 4.34 -23.31
N TRP A 20 19.29 4.10 -23.07
CA TRP A 20 19.78 3.54 -21.81
C TRP A 20 19.65 4.52 -20.64
N LEU A 21 19.93 5.82 -20.86
CA LEU A 21 19.77 6.88 -19.85
C LEU A 21 18.31 7.28 -19.65
N GLY A 22 17.49 7.23 -20.70
CA GLY A 22 16.06 7.59 -20.65
C GLY A 22 15.15 6.46 -20.12
N TYR A 23 15.55 5.20 -20.34
CA TYR A 23 14.73 4.04 -19.98
C TYR A 23 14.36 3.98 -18.48
N PRO A 24 15.29 4.20 -17.52
CA PRO A 24 14.94 4.21 -16.11
C PRO A 24 13.93 5.30 -15.75
N SER A 25 14.07 6.48 -16.35
CA SER A 25 13.17 7.62 -16.10
C SER A 25 11.77 7.40 -16.69
N VAL A 26 11.70 6.88 -17.92
CA VAL A 26 10.43 6.53 -18.57
C VAL A 26 9.75 5.39 -17.81
N ARG A 27 10.49 4.36 -17.42
CA ARG A 27 9.96 3.26 -16.63
C ARG A 27 9.48 3.72 -15.25
N ALA A 28 10.23 4.58 -14.56
CA ALA A 28 9.82 5.15 -13.29
C ALA A 28 8.51 5.94 -13.42
N ILE A 29 8.36 6.76 -14.49
CA ILE A 29 7.12 7.51 -14.76
C ILE A 29 5.95 6.56 -15.05
N VAL A 30 6.16 5.52 -15.87
CA VAL A 30 5.10 4.55 -16.21
C VAL A 30 4.67 3.76 -14.97
N LEU A 31 5.62 3.39 -14.10
CA LEU A 31 5.35 2.59 -12.91
C LEU A 31 4.74 3.40 -11.76
N THR A 32 5.01 4.71 -11.67
CA THR A 32 4.31 5.59 -10.71
C THR A 32 2.84 5.82 -11.06
N LEU A 33 2.42 5.48 -12.28
CA LEU A 33 1.00 5.54 -12.67
C LEU A 33 0.16 4.38 -12.13
N GLU A 34 0.79 3.34 -11.59
CA GLU A 34 0.13 2.14 -11.06
C GLU A 34 0.16 2.06 -9.52
N ASP A 35 0.00 3.18 -8.83
CA ASP A 35 -0.13 3.16 -7.36
C ASP A 35 -1.37 2.39 -6.91
N SER A 36 -1.23 1.61 -5.83
CA SER A 36 -2.37 0.89 -5.24
C SER A 36 -3.46 1.85 -4.76
N PRO A 37 -4.74 1.44 -4.75
CA PRO A 37 -5.80 2.24 -4.16
C PRO A 37 -5.47 2.71 -2.74
N ALA A 38 -4.88 1.85 -1.90
CA ALA A 38 -4.49 2.23 -0.54
C ALA A 38 -3.32 3.23 -0.51
N ALA A 39 -2.32 3.10 -1.38
CA ALA A 39 -1.23 4.07 -1.47
C ALA A 39 -1.72 5.44 -1.98
N ARG A 40 -2.66 5.45 -2.94
CA ARG A 40 -3.33 6.71 -3.36
C ARG A 40 -4.16 7.29 -2.22
N GLY A 41 -4.90 6.45 -1.49
CA GLY A 41 -5.70 6.85 -0.33
C GLY A 41 -4.86 7.43 0.80
N GLU A 42 -3.69 6.86 1.09
CA GLU A 42 -2.75 7.39 2.09
C GLU A 42 -2.27 8.80 1.73
N ARG A 43 -1.84 9.00 0.47
CA ARG A 43 -1.43 10.33 0.01
C ARG A 43 -2.58 11.33 0.08
N LEU A 44 -3.75 10.93 -0.39
CA LEU A 44 -4.94 11.77 -0.35
C LEU A 44 -5.34 12.11 1.10
N ALA A 45 -5.25 11.17 2.04
CA ALA A 45 -5.49 11.42 3.46
C ALA A 45 -4.50 12.45 4.04
N ALA A 46 -3.22 12.39 3.63
CA ALA A 46 -2.22 13.38 4.01
C ALA A 46 -2.52 14.77 3.40
N GLU A 47 -2.86 14.84 2.13
CA GLU A 47 -3.20 16.07 1.41
C GLU A 47 -4.45 16.75 1.98
N LEU A 48 -5.46 15.98 2.36
CA LEU A 48 -6.70 16.46 2.98
C LEU A 48 -6.54 16.81 4.47
N GLY A 49 -5.38 16.53 5.06
CA GLY A 49 -5.09 16.82 6.47
C GLY A 49 -5.80 15.87 7.46
N CYS A 50 -6.21 14.69 7.05
CA CYS A 50 -6.90 13.71 7.92
C CYS A 50 -6.08 13.40 9.17
N PHE A 51 -4.76 13.32 9.04
CA PHE A 51 -3.83 13.02 10.14
C PHE A 51 -3.72 14.15 11.17
N GLY A 52 -4.15 15.36 10.87
CA GLY A 52 -4.23 16.46 11.84
C GLY A 52 -5.22 16.18 12.97
N CYS A 53 -6.30 15.47 12.67
CA CYS A 53 -7.31 15.03 13.64
C CYS A 53 -7.12 13.58 14.07
N HIS A 54 -6.82 12.66 13.13
CA HIS A 54 -6.70 11.23 13.41
C HIS A 54 -5.29 10.78 13.84
N GLY A 55 -4.37 11.72 14.03
CA GLY A 55 -2.97 11.44 14.41
C GLY A 55 -2.10 10.94 13.26
N PRO A 56 -0.75 10.91 13.44
CA PRO A 56 0.17 10.45 12.41
C PRO A 56 -0.16 9.02 11.94
N GLY A 57 -0.37 8.87 10.63
CA GLY A 57 -0.78 7.58 10.04
C GLY A 57 -2.15 7.07 10.50
N GLY A 58 -2.93 7.89 11.20
CA GLY A 58 -4.23 7.49 11.76
C GLY A 58 -4.14 6.69 13.07
N ASN A 59 -3.00 6.69 13.74
CA ASN A 59 -2.74 5.82 14.91
C ASN A 59 -3.13 6.42 16.26
N GLY A 60 -3.55 7.68 16.31
CA GLY A 60 -3.93 8.31 17.58
C GLY A 60 -4.64 9.62 17.38
N GLY A 61 -5.71 9.79 18.11
CA GLY A 61 -6.61 10.91 17.96
C GLY A 61 -6.19 12.15 18.71
N THR A 62 -6.50 13.29 18.15
CA THR A 62 -6.48 14.58 18.83
C THR A 62 -7.55 14.61 19.91
N ARG A 63 -7.31 15.32 21.01
CA ARG A 63 -8.33 15.55 22.06
C ARG A 63 -9.57 16.21 21.47
N ASN A 64 -10.73 15.64 21.77
CA ASN A 64 -12.02 16.14 21.31
C ASN A 64 -12.98 16.34 22.49
N PRO A 65 -12.86 17.46 23.22
CA PRO A 65 -13.74 17.75 24.35
C PRO A 65 -15.21 17.71 23.94
N GLY A 66 -16.04 17.12 24.78
CA GLY A 66 -17.47 16.96 24.52
C GLY A 66 -17.84 15.72 23.70
N SER A 67 -16.87 15.04 23.09
CA SER A 67 -17.13 13.71 22.50
C SER A 67 -17.16 12.63 23.58
N GLU A 68 -17.83 11.51 23.29
CA GLU A 68 -18.02 10.39 24.25
C GLU A 68 -16.67 9.81 24.73
N GLU A 69 -15.68 9.73 23.87
CA GLU A 69 -14.35 9.19 24.18
C GLU A 69 -13.31 10.27 24.49
N GLY A 70 -13.68 11.55 24.41
CA GLY A 70 -12.77 12.68 24.64
C GLY A 70 -11.68 12.86 23.58
N SER A 71 -11.67 12.07 22.53
CA SER A 71 -10.69 12.11 21.45
C SER A 71 -11.31 11.75 20.10
N VAL A 72 -10.60 12.12 19.01
CA VAL A 72 -10.95 11.71 17.65
C VAL A 72 -10.52 10.23 17.46
N PRO A 73 -11.38 9.36 16.94
CA PRO A 73 -11.08 7.95 16.75
C PRO A 73 -9.87 7.71 15.84
N ALA A 74 -9.02 6.73 16.21
CA ALA A 74 -7.93 6.24 15.36
C ALA A 74 -8.44 5.36 14.21
N PHE A 75 -7.57 5.01 13.25
CA PHE A 75 -7.90 4.08 12.14
C PHE A 75 -7.65 2.61 12.48
N THR A 76 -7.55 2.27 13.77
CA THR A 76 -7.27 0.91 14.21
C THR A 76 -8.47 -0.03 14.02
N GLU A 77 -8.21 -1.34 13.99
CA GLU A 77 -9.25 -2.37 13.92
C GLU A 77 -10.29 -2.23 15.04
N GLN A 78 -9.84 -2.04 16.27
CA GLN A 78 -10.70 -1.83 17.43
C GLN A 78 -11.68 -0.67 17.21
N THR A 79 -11.19 0.47 16.75
CA THR A 79 -11.99 1.65 16.46
C THR A 79 -13.02 1.34 15.36
N GLN A 80 -12.59 0.68 14.29
CA GLN A 80 -13.50 0.36 13.19
C GLN A 80 -14.59 -0.64 13.64
N MET A 81 -14.27 -1.66 14.42
CA MET A 81 -15.29 -2.57 14.97
C MET A 81 -16.36 -1.84 15.80
N MET A 82 -16.00 -0.77 16.49
CA MET A 82 -16.94 0.02 17.29
C MET A 82 -17.84 0.91 16.44
N TYR A 83 -17.33 1.50 15.37
CA TYR A 83 -18.01 2.56 14.62
C TYR A 83 -18.53 2.14 13.25
N VAL A 84 -17.96 1.09 12.65
CA VAL A 84 -18.18 0.65 11.26
C VAL A 84 -18.85 -0.73 11.27
N LYS A 85 -20.07 -0.82 10.71
CA LYS A 85 -20.77 -2.10 10.56
C LYS A 85 -20.50 -2.74 9.19
N GLU A 86 -20.33 -1.90 8.19
CA GLU A 86 -20.11 -2.31 6.79
C GLU A 86 -19.22 -1.31 6.07
N VAL A 87 -18.65 -1.71 4.94
CA VAL A 87 -17.75 -0.85 4.14
C VAL A 87 -18.43 0.45 3.70
N GLN A 88 -19.75 0.41 3.49
CA GLN A 88 -20.54 1.59 3.16
C GLN A 88 -20.49 2.64 4.26
N ASP A 89 -20.41 2.26 5.53
CA ASP A 89 -20.26 3.20 6.65
C ASP A 89 -18.97 4.04 6.50
N LEU A 90 -17.85 3.43 6.07
CA LEU A 90 -16.58 4.17 5.82
C LEU A 90 -16.75 5.22 4.73
N ARG A 91 -17.44 4.86 3.64
CA ARG A 91 -17.74 5.80 2.55
C ARG A 91 -18.54 6.99 3.05
N GLU A 92 -19.58 6.71 3.83
CA GLU A 92 -20.46 7.74 4.37
C GLU A 92 -19.79 8.59 5.44
N TYR A 93 -18.86 8.02 6.25
CA TYR A 93 -18.03 8.84 7.13
C TYR A 93 -17.20 9.84 6.34
N ILE A 94 -16.58 9.41 5.24
CA ILE A 94 -15.76 10.31 4.40
C ILE A 94 -16.66 11.28 3.62
N ALA A 95 -17.69 10.79 2.97
CA ALA A 95 -18.53 11.61 2.10
C ALA A 95 -19.40 12.61 2.86
N ASP A 96 -19.98 12.17 3.97
CA ASP A 96 -21.08 12.87 4.68
C ASP A 96 -20.75 13.25 6.13
N GLY A 97 -19.55 12.89 6.62
CA GLY A 97 -19.14 13.09 8.01
C GLY A 97 -19.64 12.03 8.99
N ALA A 98 -20.68 11.28 8.64
CA ALA A 98 -21.19 10.12 9.40
C ALA A 98 -22.10 9.26 8.54
N PRO A 99 -22.27 7.95 8.87
CA PRO A 99 -23.23 7.09 8.22
C PRO A 99 -24.67 7.60 8.34
N ARG A 100 -25.45 7.39 7.29
CA ARG A 100 -26.86 7.84 7.24
C ARG A 100 -27.65 7.40 8.48
N ARG A 101 -27.53 6.12 8.87
CA ARG A 101 -28.19 5.58 10.06
C ARG A 101 -27.86 6.35 11.34
N LYS A 102 -26.65 6.91 11.46
CA LYS A 102 -26.23 7.73 12.60
C LYS A 102 -26.69 9.17 12.45
N ARG A 103 -26.66 9.74 11.24
CA ARG A 103 -27.15 11.10 10.99
C ARG A 103 -28.66 11.25 11.22
N GLU A 104 -29.42 10.17 11.04
CA GLU A 104 -30.87 10.13 11.30
C GLU A 104 -31.20 9.90 12.80
N ASP A 105 -30.22 9.43 13.60
CA ASP A 105 -30.39 9.20 15.04
C ASP A 105 -30.27 10.52 15.84
N PRO A 106 -31.33 10.93 16.59
CA PRO A 106 -31.31 12.14 17.41
C PRO A 106 -30.23 12.14 18.50
N ASP A 107 -30.00 10.99 19.15
CA ASP A 107 -29.03 10.88 20.23
C ASP A 107 -27.60 11.01 19.70
N TYR A 108 -27.32 10.43 18.53
CA TYR A 108 -26.02 10.61 17.87
C TYR A 108 -25.80 12.06 17.46
N ARG A 109 -26.81 12.72 16.92
CA ARG A 109 -26.70 14.15 16.56
C ARG A 109 -26.38 15.03 17.78
N ALA A 110 -27.06 14.79 18.90
CA ALA A 110 -26.78 15.53 20.13
C ALA A 110 -25.34 15.32 20.62
N LYS A 111 -24.81 14.08 20.54
CA LYS A 111 -23.41 13.76 20.86
C LYS A 111 -22.41 14.47 19.93
N VAL A 112 -22.69 14.50 18.64
CA VAL A 112 -21.85 15.21 17.64
C VAL A 112 -21.91 16.71 17.85
N GLU A 113 -23.05 17.26 18.21
CA GLU A 113 -23.20 18.69 18.51
C GLU A 113 -22.43 19.12 19.76
N ALA A 114 -22.34 18.25 20.74
CA ALA A 114 -21.58 18.49 21.97
C ALA A 114 -20.04 18.44 21.75
N ALA A 115 -19.58 17.72 20.71
CA ALA A 115 -18.16 17.54 20.42
C ALA A 115 -17.55 18.81 19.80
N ALA A 116 -16.33 19.15 20.22
CA ALA A 116 -15.59 20.30 19.70
C ALA A 116 -15.12 20.09 18.24
N LEU A 117 -14.75 18.86 17.89
CA LEU A 117 -14.33 18.47 16.54
C LEU A 117 -15.36 17.50 15.93
N ARG A 118 -15.70 17.75 14.68
CA ARG A 118 -16.63 16.92 13.90
C ARG A 118 -15.94 16.48 12.63
N MET A 119 -16.21 15.24 12.19
CA MET A 119 -15.73 14.75 10.89
C MET A 119 -16.30 15.63 9.78
N PRO A 120 -15.47 16.25 8.92
CA PRO A 120 -15.96 17.00 7.78
C PRO A 120 -16.59 16.09 6.72
N ALA A 121 -17.48 16.64 5.91
CA ALA A 121 -18.07 15.97 4.76
C ALA A 121 -17.26 16.31 3.49
N TYR A 122 -16.64 15.31 2.87
CA TYR A 122 -15.81 15.50 1.68
C TYR A 122 -16.51 15.14 0.36
N GLY A 123 -17.77 14.66 0.40
CA GLY A 123 -18.49 14.20 -0.78
C GLY A 123 -18.69 15.23 -1.89
N GLY A 124 -18.73 16.53 -1.53
CA GLY A 124 -18.75 17.62 -2.50
C GLY A 124 -17.39 18.02 -3.07
N LEU A 125 -16.29 17.51 -2.51
CA LEU A 125 -14.91 17.85 -2.88
C LEU A 125 -14.22 16.69 -3.61
N LEU A 126 -14.59 15.44 -3.31
CA LEU A 126 -13.95 14.25 -3.79
C LEU A 126 -14.78 13.53 -4.85
N ARG A 127 -14.10 12.96 -5.82
CA ARG A 127 -14.69 12.02 -6.77
C ARG A 127 -14.98 10.68 -6.08
N PRO A 128 -15.97 9.90 -6.52
CA PRO A 128 -16.26 8.58 -5.93
C PRO A 128 -15.04 7.65 -5.87
N ALA A 129 -14.17 7.68 -6.89
CA ALA A 129 -12.95 6.87 -6.92
C ALA A 129 -11.92 7.28 -5.83
N GLU A 130 -11.84 8.56 -5.50
CA GLU A 130 -10.97 9.07 -4.43
C GLU A 130 -11.47 8.66 -3.05
N ILE A 131 -12.80 8.62 -2.87
CA ILE A 131 -13.41 8.06 -1.66
C ILE A 131 -13.10 6.56 -1.57
N ASP A 132 -13.12 5.83 -2.69
CA ASP A 132 -12.76 4.42 -2.75
C ASP A 132 -11.30 4.17 -2.38
N ASP A 133 -10.39 5.03 -2.82
CA ASP A 133 -8.97 4.99 -2.45
C ASP A 133 -8.77 5.23 -0.94
N LEU A 134 -9.47 6.22 -0.36
CA LEU A 134 -9.45 6.46 1.10
C LEU A 134 -10.00 5.27 1.89
N VAL A 135 -11.11 4.67 1.42
CA VAL A 135 -11.66 3.46 2.05
C VAL A 135 -10.68 2.30 1.98
N ALA A 136 -9.98 2.12 0.84
CA ALA A 136 -8.95 1.10 0.69
C ALA A 136 -7.81 1.32 1.70
N TYR A 137 -7.35 2.55 1.88
CA TYR A 137 -6.35 2.91 2.88
C TYR A 137 -6.81 2.61 4.31
N LEU A 138 -8.02 3.06 4.68
CA LEU A 138 -8.58 2.81 6.02
C LEU A 138 -8.72 1.32 6.33
N ARG A 139 -9.15 0.51 5.37
CA ARG A 139 -9.24 -0.94 5.53
C ARG A 139 -7.85 -1.59 5.64
N ALA A 140 -6.88 -1.07 4.91
CA ALA A 140 -5.50 -1.53 4.97
C ALA A 140 -4.88 -1.27 6.35
N THR A 141 -5.04 -0.06 6.89
CA THR A 141 -4.48 0.33 8.19
C THR A 141 -5.18 -0.31 9.38
N SER A 142 -6.44 -0.69 9.23
CA SER A 142 -7.21 -1.31 10.31
C SER A 142 -7.05 -2.82 10.43
N GLY A 143 -6.32 -3.47 9.52
CA GLY A 143 -6.17 -4.93 9.54
C GLY A 143 -7.46 -5.72 9.30
N GLN A 144 -8.52 -5.07 8.83
CA GLN A 144 -9.85 -5.71 8.65
C GLN A 144 -9.94 -6.72 7.50
N ILE A 145 -8.86 -6.87 6.73
CA ILE A 145 -8.83 -7.83 5.63
C ILE A 145 -7.96 -9.00 6.06
N LEU A 146 -8.58 -10.03 6.61
CA LEU A 146 -7.92 -11.29 6.93
C LEU A 146 -8.39 -12.40 5.97
N PRO A 147 -7.51 -13.28 5.52
CA PRO A 147 -7.89 -14.45 4.77
C PRO A 147 -8.66 -15.45 5.65
N ASN A 148 -9.64 -16.14 5.06
CA ASN A 148 -10.37 -17.22 5.72
C ASN A 148 -9.66 -18.58 5.61
N GLU A 149 -8.60 -18.66 4.82
CA GLU A 149 -7.82 -19.88 4.59
C GLU A 149 -6.73 -19.99 5.65
N ASP A 150 -6.68 -21.10 6.38
CA ASP A 150 -5.77 -21.30 7.52
C ASP A 150 -4.30 -20.98 7.22
N LEU A 151 -3.81 -21.39 6.05
CA LEU A 151 -2.42 -21.14 5.65
C LEU A 151 -2.14 -19.65 5.44
N ALA A 152 -3.01 -18.96 4.73
CA ALA A 152 -2.86 -17.52 4.50
C ALA A 152 -3.13 -16.69 5.77
N ALA A 153 -4.03 -17.14 6.65
CA ALA A 153 -4.26 -16.53 7.96
C ALA A 153 -3.00 -16.61 8.84
N HIS A 154 -2.36 -17.79 8.91
CA HIS A 154 -1.07 -17.93 9.59
C HIS A 154 0.02 -17.04 8.96
N GLY A 155 0.05 -16.91 7.63
CA GLY A 155 0.94 -15.98 6.93
C GLY A 155 0.68 -14.51 7.29
N ALA A 156 -0.57 -14.14 7.52
CA ALA A 156 -0.94 -12.78 7.98
C ALA A 156 -0.40 -12.49 9.38
N GLU A 157 -0.52 -13.44 10.30
CA GLU A 157 0.05 -13.35 11.65
C GLU A 157 1.57 -13.18 11.60
N LEU A 158 2.26 -14.04 10.84
CA LEU A 158 3.71 -13.95 10.65
C LEU A 158 4.15 -12.62 10.03
N ALA A 159 3.42 -12.12 9.04
CA ALA A 159 3.74 -10.83 8.40
C ALA A 159 3.63 -9.65 9.37
N GLN A 160 2.72 -9.71 10.34
CA GLN A 160 2.61 -8.75 11.42
C GLN A 160 3.74 -8.90 12.44
N GLU A 161 4.02 -10.12 12.90
CA GLU A 161 5.09 -10.41 13.87
C GLU A 161 6.48 -10.00 13.34
N LEU A 162 6.72 -10.21 12.05
CA LEU A 162 7.98 -9.86 11.39
C LEU A 162 8.03 -8.40 10.90
N ASP A 163 6.98 -7.61 11.14
CA ASP A 163 6.86 -6.20 10.77
C ASP A 163 7.09 -5.95 9.25
N CYS A 164 6.60 -6.86 8.40
CA CYS A 164 6.80 -6.81 6.95
C CYS A 164 6.27 -5.50 6.33
N PHE A 165 5.16 -5.01 6.88
CA PHE A 165 4.47 -3.81 6.38
C PHE A 165 5.19 -2.51 6.69
N ARG A 166 6.16 -2.51 7.60
CA ARG A 166 7.02 -1.36 7.85
C ARG A 166 7.82 -0.96 6.61
N CYS A 167 8.26 -1.95 5.84
CA CYS A 167 8.98 -1.72 4.59
C CYS A 167 8.08 -1.77 3.37
N HIS A 168 7.10 -2.70 3.33
CA HIS A 168 6.22 -2.90 2.19
C HIS A 168 4.94 -2.03 2.20
N GLY A 169 4.82 -1.12 3.18
CA GLY A 169 3.63 -0.27 3.34
C GLY A 169 2.39 -1.01 3.84
N PRO A 170 1.30 -0.30 4.18
CA PRO A 170 0.09 -0.89 4.72
C PRO A 170 -0.45 -2.02 3.85
N LEU A 171 -0.60 -3.23 4.39
CA LEU A 171 -0.99 -4.45 3.65
C LEU A 171 -0.18 -4.71 2.38
N GLY A 172 1.09 -4.32 2.36
CA GLY A 172 1.91 -4.48 1.17
C GLY A 172 1.54 -3.53 0.02
N ALA A 173 1.06 -2.33 0.34
CA ALA A 173 0.78 -1.30 -0.66
C ALA A 173 2.03 -0.82 -1.42
N GLY A 174 3.22 -1.01 -0.84
CA GLY A 174 4.46 -0.48 -1.40
C GLY A 174 4.65 1.00 -1.13
N GLY A 175 5.56 1.62 -1.87
CA GLY A 175 5.74 3.07 -1.86
C GLY A 175 6.66 3.64 -0.79
N VAL A 176 7.18 2.82 0.14
CA VAL A 176 8.18 3.29 1.11
C VAL A 176 9.47 3.68 0.37
N PRO A 177 9.99 4.91 0.55
CA PRO A 177 11.17 5.38 -0.17
C PRO A 177 12.38 4.47 0.02
N ASN A 178 13.01 4.05 -1.08
CA ASN A 178 14.20 3.19 -1.08
C ASN A 178 15.27 3.76 -2.01
N PRO A 179 16.06 4.75 -1.56
CA PRO A 179 17.08 5.37 -2.38
C PRO A 179 18.08 4.35 -2.93
N GLY A 180 18.43 4.50 -4.19
CA GLY A 180 19.36 3.59 -4.88
C GLY A 180 18.72 2.32 -5.44
N SER A 181 17.45 2.03 -5.14
CA SER A 181 16.71 0.98 -5.82
C SER A 181 16.29 1.43 -7.23
N PHE A 182 15.94 0.46 -8.09
CA PHE A 182 15.56 0.74 -9.47
C PHE A 182 14.35 1.67 -9.60
N LYS A 183 13.38 1.51 -8.71
CA LYS A 183 12.13 2.29 -8.68
C LYS A 183 12.16 3.47 -7.69
N GLY A 184 13.16 3.54 -6.81
CA GLY A 184 13.27 4.56 -5.76
C GLY A 184 12.43 4.26 -4.52
N TYR A 185 11.68 3.16 -4.49
CA TYR A 185 10.83 2.74 -3.36
C TYR A 185 10.82 1.21 -3.21
N VAL A 186 10.28 0.73 -2.10
CA VAL A 186 10.05 -0.71 -1.84
C VAL A 186 8.76 -1.12 -2.58
N PRO A 187 8.80 -2.18 -3.42
CA PRO A 187 7.63 -2.66 -4.13
C PRO A 187 6.54 -3.19 -3.20
N GLY A 188 5.29 -3.06 -3.63
CA GLY A 188 4.14 -3.68 -2.98
C GLY A 188 3.86 -5.10 -3.47
N PHE A 189 2.77 -5.70 -2.94
CA PHE A 189 2.32 -7.05 -3.30
C PHE A 189 1.17 -7.03 -4.31
N TRP A 190 1.04 -5.98 -5.13
CA TRP A 190 -0.08 -5.81 -6.05
C TRP A 190 0.37 -5.31 -7.43
N GLY A 191 -0.52 -5.45 -8.43
CA GLY A 191 -0.32 -4.90 -9.78
C GLY A 191 0.80 -5.56 -10.58
N GLY A 192 1.07 -5.01 -11.75
CA GLY A 192 2.07 -5.52 -12.69
C GLY A 192 3.49 -5.51 -12.15
N GLU A 193 3.80 -4.63 -11.21
CA GLU A 193 5.11 -4.60 -10.55
C GLU A 193 5.42 -5.86 -9.75
N PHE A 194 4.40 -6.38 -9.06
CA PHE A 194 4.55 -7.62 -8.32
C PHE A 194 4.78 -8.80 -9.28
N GLU A 195 4.04 -8.83 -10.39
CA GLU A 195 4.19 -9.86 -11.43
C GLU A 195 5.55 -9.79 -12.14
N GLU A 196 6.14 -8.60 -12.32
CA GLU A 196 7.51 -8.45 -12.83
C GLU A 196 8.58 -8.99 -11.87
N LEU A 197 8.36 -8.82 -10.57
CA LEU A 197 9.31 -9.23 -9.53
C LEU A 197 9.17 -10.69 -9.14
N VAL A 198 8.00 -11.30 -9.37
CA VAL A 198 7.65 -12.65 -8.91
C VAL A 198 6.91 -13.40 -10.01
N HIS A 199 7.56 -14.34 -10.64
CA HIS A 199 6.95 -15.16 -11.69
C HIS A 199 6.14 -16.35 -11.13
N ASP A 200 6.58 -16.91 -10.01
CA ASP A 200 5.96 -18.07 -9.38
C ASP A 200 6.11 -18.03 -7.84
N ASP A 201 5.54 -19.04 -7.17
CA ASP A 201 5.59 -19.14 -5.72
C ASP A 201 7.00 -19.50 -5.19
N ASP A 202 7.81 -20.20 -6.00
CA ASP A 202 9.19 -20.50 -5.65
C ASP A 202 10.06 -19.25 -5.63
N GLU A 203 9.87 -18.32 -6.59
CA GLU A 203 10.54 -17.03 -6.56
C GLU A 203 10.10 -16.19 -5.36
N LEU A 204 8.78 -16.17 -5.05
CA LEU A 204 8.26 -15.47 -3.90
C LEU A 204 8.79 -16.04 -2.58
N GLY A 205 8.85 -17.36 -2.48
CA GLY A 205 9.46 -18.05 -1.34
C GLY A 205 10.95 -17.73 -1.18
N ARG A 206 11.71 -17.64 -2.28
CA ARG A 206 13.13 -17.20 -2.26
C ARG A 206 13.29 -15.75 -1.85
N TRP A 207 12.40 -14.86 -2.28
CA TRP A 207 12.40 -13.47 -1.79
C TRP A 207 12.29 -13.43 -0.26
N VAL A 208 11.40 -14.23 0.32
CA VAL A 208 11.23 -14.30 1.78
C VAL A 208 12.44 -14.99 2.43
N ALA A 209 12.84 -16.14 1.93
CA ALA A 209 13.89 -16.93 2.54
C ALA A 209 15.27 -16.28 2.42
N GLU A 210 15.65 -15.86 1.22
CA GLU A 210 17.01 -15.41 0.88
C GLU A 210 17.13 -13.88 0.78
N GLY A 211 16.02 -13.14 0.76
CA GLY A 211 16.00 -11.70 0.53
C GLY A 211 16.36 -11.29 -0.91
N LYS A 212 16.43 -12.25 -1.83
CA LYS A 212 16.81 -12.05 -3.24
C LYS A 212 16.37 -13.22 -4.10
N ILE A 213 16.35 -12.98 -5.43
CA ILE A 213 16.28 -14.03 -6.44
C ILE A 213 17.44 -13.87 -7.43
N ALA A 214 18.01 -14.98 -7.92
CA ALA A 214 19.17 -14.98 -8.81
C ALA A 214 18.89 -14.18 -10.09
N ARG A 215 17.71 -14.34 -10.68
CA ARG A 215 17.28 -13.65 -11.91
C ARG A 215 17.47 -12.11 -11.83
N ILE A 216 17.21 -11.50 -10.68
CA ILE A 216 17.36 -10.07 -10.47
C ILE A 216 18.75 -9.74 -9.94
N ALA A 217 19.26 -10.48 -8.95
CA ALA A 217 20.51 -10.16 -8.29
C ALA A 217 21.74 -10.32 -9.22
N GLU A 218 21.68 -11.24 -10.18
CA GLU A 218 22.75 -11.53 -11.15
C GLU A 218 22.59 -10.78 -12.47
N HIS A 219 21.42 -10.17 -12.74
CA HIS A 219 21.22 -9.39 -13.94
C HIS A 219 22.13 -8.13 -13.91
N PRO A 220 22.81 -7.77 -15.00
CA PRO A 220 23.78 -6.68 -15.00
C PRO A 220 23.24 -5.34 -14.51
N ILE A 221 22.04 -4.96 -14.95
CA ILE A 221 21.37 -3.70 -14.62
C ILE A 221 20.62 -3.80 -13.29
N ASP A 222 19.72 -4.77 -13.18
CA ASP A 222 18.87 -4.89 -11.99
C ASP A 222 19.70 -5.23 -10.75
N GLY A 223 20.72 -6.09 -10.89
CA GLY A 223 21.65 -6.43 -9.83
C GLY A 223 22.54 -5.24 -9.39
N TRP A 224 22.84 -4.31 -10.32
CA TRP A 224 23.53 -3.07 -9.95
C TRP A 224 22.68 -2.21 -9.01
N PHE A 225 21.39 -1.99 -9.32
CA PHE A 225 20.44 -1.30 -8.46
C PHE A 225 20.21 -2.06 -7.17
N PHE A 226 20.00 -3.38 -7.25
CA PHE A 226 19.80 -4.25 -6.09
C PHE A 226 20.94 -4.14 -5.06
N ARG A 227 22.18 -4.05 -5.51
CA ARG A 227 23.33 -3.85 -4.60
C ARG A 227 23.39 -2.48 -3.97
N ARG A 228 22.86 -1.44 -4.62
CA ARG A 228 22.95 -0.03 -4.20
C ARG A 228 21.76 0.45 -3.39
N GLN A 229 20.66 -0.26 -3.41
CA GLN A 229 19.46 0.12 -2.64
C GLN A 229 19.75 0.21 -1.15
N ALA A 230 19.15 1.22 -0.48
CA ALA A 230 19.34 1.47 0.94
C ALA A 230 18.63 0.43 1.81
N ILE A 231 17.42 0.04 1.43
CA ILE A 231 16.62 -0.99 2.12
C ILE A 231 16.72 -2.29 1.32
N LYS A 232 17.18 -3.34 1.94
CA LYS A 232 17.26 -4.70 1.38
C LYS A 232 16.28 -5.61 2.12
N MET A 233 15.60 -6.47 1.38
CA MET A 233 14.79 -7.52 1.97
C MET A 233 15.69 -8.39 2.87
N PRO A 234 15.36 -8.59 4.15
CA PRO A 234 16.10 -9.51 5.01
C PRO A 234 15.97 -10.96 4.51
N ALA A 235 16.99 -11.78 4.79
CA ALA A 235 16.92 -13.23 4.56
C ALA A 235 16.39 -13.91 5.83
N TYR A 236 15.22 -14.53 5.74
CA TYR A 236 14.55 -15.15 6.89
C TYR A 236 14.80 -16.66 7.00
N GLU A 237 15.55 -17.29 6.09
CA GLU A 237 15.79 -18.76 6.06
C GLU A 237 16.33 -19.34 7.38
N ARG A 238 17.03 -18.52 8.18
CA ARG A 238 17.59 -18.94 9.48
C ARG A 238 16.59 -18.87 10.64
N PHE A 239 15.48 -18.19 10.43
CA PHE A 239 14.49 -17.87 11.47
C PHE A 239 13.14 -18.52 11.22
N LEU A 240 12.82 -18.80 9.95
CA LEU A 240 11.56 -19.38 9.51
C LEU A 240 11.74 -20.82 9.02
N ARG A 241 10.79 -21.67 9.36
CA ARG A 241 10.66 -22.99 8.76
C ARG A 241 10.06 -22.86 7.35
N LYS A 242 10.23 -23.86 6.52
CA LYS A 242 9.61 -23.87 5.18
C LYS A 242 8.10 -23.64 5.23
N ALA A 243 7.40 -24.23 6.20
CA ALA A 243 5.96 -24.05 6.36
C ALA A 243 5.58 -22.57 6.66
N ASP A 244 6.41 -21.84 7.38
CA ASP A 244 6.19 -20.42 7.69
C ASP A 244 6.42 -19.56 6.43
N VAL A 245 7.41 -19.92 5.61
CA VAL A 245 7.62 -19.27 4.29
C VAL A 245 6.45 -19.56 3.36
N ASP A 246 5.95 -20.81 3.29
CA ASP A 246 4.80 -21.17 2.48
C ASP A 246 3.53 -20.42 2.94
N ALA A 247 3.35 -20.20 4.23
CA ALA A 247 2.25 -19.39 4.78
C ALA A 247 2.35 -17.92 4.37
N LEU A 248 3.54 -17.33 4.44
CA LEU A 248 3.78 -15.96 3.97
C LEU A 248 3.53 -15.83 2.46
N VAL A 249 3.96 -16.79 1.66
CA VAL A 249 3.68 -16.86 0.21
C VAL A 249 2.17 -16.89 -0.04
N ALA A 250 1.45 -17.78 0.65
CA ALA A 250 -0.01 -17.87 0.53
C ALA A 250 -0.70 -16.53 0.89
N TYR A 251 -0.25 -15.87 1.94
CA TYR A 251 -0.79 -14.57 2.33
C TYR A 251 -0.49 -13.46 1.31
N MET A 252 0.73 -13.36 0.80
CA MET A 252 1.08 -12.38 -0.23
C MET A 252 0.28 -12.61 -1.52
N ARG A 253 0.06 -13.87 -1.94
CA ARG A 253 -0.81 -14.21 -3.08
C ARG A 253 -2.27 -13.84 -2.80
N TRP A 254 -2.74 -14.08 -1.59
CA TRP A 254 -4.07 -13.67 -1.19
C TRP A 254 -4.23 -12.15 -1.21
N LEU A 255 -3.26 -11.39 -0.69
CA LEU A 255 -3.24 -9.93 -0.78
C LEU A 255 -3.28 -9.47 -2.23
N HIS A 256 -2.43 -10.02 -3.08
CA HIS A 256 -2.40 -9.71 -4.51
C HIS A 256 -3.73 -9.96 -5.20
N ALA A 257 -4.39 -11.06 -4.89
CA ALA A 257 -5.65 -11.45 -5.51
C ALA A 257 -6.88 -10.70 -4.99
N THR A 258 -6.86 -10.27 -3.72
CA THR A 258 -8.08 -9.90 -2.98
C THR A 258 -8.04 -8.46 -2.47
N ALA A 259 -6.97 -8.07 -1.79
CA ALA A 259 -6.91 -6.78 -1.08
C ALA A 259 -6.99 -5.56 -2.01
N TRP A 260 -6.56 -5.73 -3.26
CA TRP A 260 -6.40 -4.66 -4.22
C TRP A 260 -7.44 -4.66 -5.35
N ARG A 261 -8.41 -5.57 -5.31
CA ARG A 261 -9.53 -5.50 -6.24
C ARG A 261 -10.38 -4.26 -5.93
N PRO A 262 -10.79 -3.46 -6.94
CA PRO A 262 -11.81 -2.44 -6.75
C PRO A 262 -12.99 -3.09 -6.02
N LEU A 263 -13.55 -2.40 -5.03
CA LEU A 263 -14.78 -2.85 -4.38
C LEU A 263 -15.86 -2.91 -5.46
N VAL A 264 -16.03 -4.08 -6.08
CA VAL A 264 -17.08 -4.31 -7.08
C VAL A 264 -18.40 -4.11 -6.36
N ARG A 265 -19.16 -3.10 -6.74
CA ARG A 265 -20.54 -2.93 -6.29
C ARG A 265 -21.28 -4.22 -6.60
N PRO A 266 -21.94 -4.87 -5.64
CA PRO A 266 -22.98 -5.83 -5.99
C PRO A 266 -24.02 -5.07 -6.82
N ARG A 267 -24.35 -5.64 -7.98
CA ARG A 267 -25.41 -5.13 -8.85
C ARG A 267 -26.77 -5.23 -8.17
#